data_22b1abedfea83dfb7bbb073f2ea2914a
#
_entry.id   22b1abedfea83dfb7bbb073f2ea2914a
#
_cell.length_a   1.000
_cell.length_b   1.000
_cell.length_c   1.000
_cell.angle_alpha   90.00
_cell.angle_beta   90.00
_cell.angle_gamma   90.00
#
_symmetry.space_group_name_H-M   'P 1'
#
loop_
_entity.id
_entity.type
_entity.pdbx_description
1 polymer ?
#
loop_
_entity_poly.entity_id
_entity_poly.type
_entity_poly.pdbx_seq_one_letter_code
_entity_poly.pdbx_strand_id
1 'polypeptide(L)'
;MTAPLAGVPDKEPNVVLPRAAAPQREVGYGATPSTSSWWRVNLDDSETTPELRWPECLAVYDAMHRQDAQVASVLRAVSLPIRGTTWRLDPNGAPDEVVRHVALDLGLPVQGWAEDKLPTGRLRDRFSWQEHLRHALLMLRYGHMVFEQVYRIDDGGMAHLRKLGPRMPRSIAKFNVARDGGLESIEQYPVGDAVSTAAVKGPVLPVSRLVVHSHEREAGNWAGQSLLRQAYKNWLIKDRLLRVQAQTVDRNGMGVPTYTTSENGGKDELAAGQKIAESIRAGDSAGAAIPNGATLELKGVNGQLPDADKPIRYHDEQIARAVLAHFLNLGTQTGSWALGSTFADFFTQSLQAVAQDIADVTTAHVVEDLVDINFGPTVQAPRVVFDEIGSQTAAIAVAIKTLVDAGVLTPDEGLEAHMRLGLGLPTKTDEGNQQ
;
A
#
# COMPACT_ATOMS: atom_id res chain seq x y z
N MET A 1 -29.76 -69.71 -52.35
CA MET A 1 -30.67 -69.17 -51.29
C MET A 1 -29.82 -68.69 -50.15
N THR A 2 -29.51 -67.43 -50.20
CA THR A 2 -28.69 -66.76 -49.15
C THR A 2 -29.60 -65.95 -48.30
N ALA A 3 -29.62 -66.25 -47.01
CA ALA A 3 -30.38 -65.53 -45.99
C ALA A 3 -29.63 -64.17 -45.61
N PRO A 4 -30.34 -63.06 -45.38
CA PRO A 4 -29.72 -61.82 -45.05
C PRO A 4 -29.31 -61.82 -43.58
N LEU A 5 -28.08 -61.30 -43.32
CA LEU A 5 -27.54 -60.99 -41.95
C LEU A 5 -28.40 -59.94 -41.30
N ALA A 6 -28.82 -60.23 -40.07
CA ALA A 6 -29.52 -59.29 -39.18
C ALA A 6 -28.58 -58.16 -38.77
N GLY A 7 -29.04 -56.93 -38.88
CA GLY A 7 -28.32 -55.74 -38.52
C GLY A 7 -28.02 -55.67 -37.03
N VAL A 8 -26.78 -55.31 -36.72
CA VAL A 8 -26.30 -54.95 -35.36
C VAL A 8 -26.96 -53.63 -34.99
N PRO A 9 -27.56 -53.49 -33.83
CA PRO A 9 -28.07 -52.20 -33.37
C PRO A 9 -26.90 -51.36 -32.91
N ASP A 10 -26.58 -50.37 -33.71
CA ASP A 10 -25.65 -49.30 -33.33
C ASP A 10 -26.37 -48.32 -32.42
N LYS A 11 -26.24 -48.52 -31.14
CA LYS A 11 -26.36 -47.47 -30.11
C LYS A 11 -26.02 -48.10 -28.74
N GLU A 12 -24.76 -47.89 -28.32
CA GLU A 12 -24.45 -48.02 -26.91
C GLU A 12 -25.32 -47.06 -26.13
N PRO A 13 -25.94 -47.48 -25.02
CA PRO A 13 -26.68 -46.56 -24.18
C PRO A 13 -25.69 -45.53 -23.62
N ASN A 14 -25.94 -44.25 -23.88
CA ASN A 14 -25.26 -43.15 -23.25
C ASN A 14 -25.43 -43.29 -21.72
N VAL A 15 -24.49 -43.93 -21.04
CA VAL A 15 -24.42 -43.97 -19.58
C VAL A 15 -24.06 -42.55 -19.16
N VAL A 16 -25.09 -41.75 -18.90
CA VAL A 16 -24.91 -40.47 -18.20
C VAL A 16 -24.48 -40.84 -16.79
N LEU A 17 -23.17 -40.85 -16.57
CA LEU A 17 -22.62 -40.93 -15.22
C LEU A 17 -23.25 -39.84 -14.39
N PRO A 18 -23.79 -40.15 -13.20
CA PRO A 18 -24.37 -39.13 -12.33
C PRO A 18 -23.29 -38.08 -12.06
N ARG A 19 -23.57 -36.84 -12.43
CA ARG A 19 -22.70 -35.71 -12.13
C ARG A 19 -22.49 -35.72 -10.63
N ALA A 20 -21.27 -35.97 -10.16
CA ALA A 20 -20.96 -35.89 -8.73
C ALA A 20 -21.49 -34.56 -8.22
N ALA A 21 -22.34 -34.60 -7.20
CA ALA A 21 -22.87 -33.38 -6.60
C ALA A 21 -21.68 -32.54 -6.18
N ALA A 22 -21.60 -31.29 -6.69
CA ALA A 22 -20.57 -30.37 -6.30
C ALA A 22 -20.60 -30.19 -4.76
N PRO A 23 -19.47 -30.17 -4.05
CA PRO A 23 -19.44 -29.95 -2.62
C PRO A 23 -20.12 -28.62 -2.31
N GLN A 24 -21.19 -28.65 -1.53
CA GLN A 24 -21.99 -27.46 -1.18
C GLN A 24 -21.57 -26.82 0.14
N ARG A 25 -20.67 -27.46 0.88
CA ARG A 25 -20.24 -26.99 2.21
C ARG A 25 -18.77 -27.27 2.41
N GLU A 26 -18.08 -26.25 2.85
CA GLU A 26 -16.70 -26.35 3.29
C GLU A 26 -16.61 -27.18 4.58
N VAL A 27 -15.65 -28.12 4.65
CA VAL A 27 -15.44 -29.00 5.81
C VAL A 27 -14.25 -28.53 6.65
N GLY A 28 -13.27 -27.90 6.02
CA GLY A 28 -12.07 -27.37 6.66
C GLY A 28 -12.25 -26.09 7.45
N TYR A 29 -11.17 -25.48 7.83
CA TYR A 29 -11.12 -24.19 8.50
C TYR A 29 -10.26 -23.22 7.67
N GLY A 30 -10.82 -22.09 7.29
CA GLY A 30 -10.09 -20.98 6.70
C GLY A 30 -9.62 -19.99 7.77
N ALA A 31 -10.32 -19.95 8.92
CA ALA A 31 -9.86 -19.21 10.09
C ALA A 31 -9.15 -20.14 11.06
N THR A 32 -8.12 -19.66 11.72
CA THR A 32 -7.43 -20.42 12.77
C THR A 32 -8.31 -20.39 14.02
N PRO A 33 -8.70 -21.55 14.58
CA PRO A 33 -9.52 -21.56 15.80
C PRO A 33 -8.68 -21.04 16.98
N SER A 34 -9.16 -19.98 17.63
CA SER A 34 -8.58 -19.46 18.87
C SER A 34 -8.90 -20.43 20.01
N THR A 35 -8.10 -21.48 20.13
CA THR A 35 -8.16 -22.38 21.29
C THR A 35 -6.98 -22.09 22.20
N SER A 36 -7.27 -21.60 23.38
CA SER A 36 -6.34 -21.34 24.49
C SER A 36 -5.73 -22.61 25.08
N SER A 37 -5.21 -23.49 24.24
CA SER A 37 -4.48 -24.68 24.64
C SER A 37 -2.99 -24.35 24.66
N TRP A 38 -2.39 -24.20 25.82
CA TRP A 38 -0.97 -23.78 26.04
C TRP A 38 0.07 -24.65 25.29
N TRP A 39 -0.31 -25.79 24.76
CA TRP A 39 0.50 -26.74 23.98
C TRP A 39 0.17 -26.79 22.49
N ARG A 40 -0.88 -26.07 22.05
CA ARG A 40 -1.12 -25.80 20.63
C ARG A 40 -0.51 -24.44 20.31
N VAL A 41 0.49 -24.45 19.43
CA VAL A 41 0.98 -23.22 18.84
C VAL A 41 -0.25 -22.50 18.27
N ASN A 42 -0.53 -21.30 18.76
CA ASN A 42 -1.57 -20.47 18.20
C ASN A 42 -1.15 -20.15 16.76
N LEU A 43 -1.73 -20.82 15.78
CA LEU A 43 -1.40 -20.58 14.38
C LEU A 43 -1.85 -19.19 13.92
N ASP A 44 -2.75 -18.55 14.65
CA ASP A 44 -3.10 -17.13 14.45
C ASP A 44 -1.99 -16.17 14.89
N ASP A 45 -1.03 -16.66 15.65
CA ASP A 45 0.11 -15.89 16.14
C ASP A 45 1.34 -16.17 15.28
N SER A 46 1.19 -15.99 13.97
CA SER A 46 2.30 -16.10 13.01
C SER A 46 3.34 -15.02 13.24
N GLU A 47 2.99 -13.94 13.95
CA GLU A 47 3.92 -12.86 14.27
C GLU A 47 4.71 -13.18 15.53
N THR A 48 6.01 -13.40 15.34
CA THR A 48 6.95 -13.74 16.43
C THR A 48 7.44 -12.52 17.20
N THR A 49 7.28 -11.31 16.64
CA THR A 49 7.73 -10.06 17.25
C THR A 49 6.56 -9.43 18.00
N PRO A 50 6.57 -9.36 19.34
CA PRO A 50 5.40 -8.92 20.12
C PRO A 50 4.87 -7.53 19.73
N GLU A 51 5.78 -6.59 19.42
CA GLU A 51 5.42 -5.22 19.05
C GLU A 51 4.76 -5.12 17.66
N LEU A 52 4.90 -6.17 16.83
CA LEU A 52 4.30 -6.23 15.50
C LEU A 52 2.99 -7.03 15.47
N ARG A 53 2.54 -7.53 16.61
CA ARG A 53 1.21 -8.13 16.74
C ARG A 53 0.14 -7.08 16.61
N TRP A 54 -0.96 -7.45 15.98
CA TRP A 54 -2.12 -6.56 15.90
C TRP A 54 -2.87 -6.57 17.26
N PRO A 55 -3.30 -5.43 17.83
CA PRO A 55 -3.28 -4.08 17.25
C PRO A 55 -2.02 -3.25 17.54
N GLU A 56 -1.06 -3.72 18.34
CA GLU A 56 0.14 -2.99 18.77
C GLU A 56 0.99 -2.48 17.59
N CYS A 57 1.07 -3.27 16.52
CA CYS A 57 1.82 -2.93 15.31
C CYS A 57 1.42 -1.58 14.68
N LEU A 58 0.17 -1.14 14.86
CA LEU A 58 -0.32 0.13 14.30
C LEU A 58 0.46 1.34 14.83
N ALA A 59 0.84 1.30 16.12
CA ALA A 59 1.65 2.36 16.73
C ALA A 59 3.09 2.35 16.20
N VAL A 60 3.64 1.14 15.98
CA VAL A 60 4.99 0.97 15.44
C VAL A 60 5.07 1.48 14.01
N TYR A 61 4.16 1.08 13.14
CA TYR A 61 4.12 1.55 11.74
C TYR A 61 3.90 3.05 11.63
N ASP A 62 3.16 3.64 12.55
CA ASP A 62 3.04 5.09 12.64
C ASP A 62 4.36 5.77 13.03
N ALA A 63 5.07 5.23 13.99
CA ALA A 63 6.36 5.74 14.41
C ALA A 63 7.38 5.65 13.25
N MET A 64 7.46 4.49 12.58
CA MET A 64 8.32 4.29 11.41
C MET A 64 8.06 5.35 10.33
N HIS A 65 6.79 5.55 9.94
CA HIS A 65 6.45 6.51 8.89
C HIS A 65 6.70 7.96 9.28
N ARG A 66 6.48 8.34 10.56
CA ARG A 66 6.59 9.72 11.00
C ARG A 66 8.01 10.15 11.36
N GLN A 67 8.85 9.20 11.78
CA GLN A 67 10.19 9.48 12.30
C GLN A 67 11.30 9.20 11.29
N ASP A 68 11.02 8.42 10.24
CA ASP A 68 12.03 8.00 9.28
C ASP A 68 11.71 8.51 7.87
N ALA A 69 12.62 9.33 7.32
CA ALA A 69 12.46 9.92 6.00
C ALA A 69 12.50 8.87 4.87
N GLN A 70 13.32 7.81 5.03
CA GLN A 70 13.40 6.74 4.04
C GLN A 70 12.11 5.93 3.98
N VAL A 71 11.53 5.59 5.13
CA VAL A 71 10.23 4.91 5.21
C VAL A 71 9.12 5.76 4.59
N ALA A 72 9.10 7.06 4.88
CA ALA A 72 8.12 7.97 4.30
C ALA A 72 8.28 8.10 2.78
N SER A 73 9.54 8.16 2.30
CA SER A 73 9.87 8.25 0.87
C SER A 73 9.41 7.01 0.11
N VAL A 74 9.68 5.84 0.66
CA VAL A 74 9.33 4.55 0.08
C VAL A 74 7.81 4.37 -0.04
N LEU A 75 7.04 4.68 1.01
CA LEU A 75 5.57 4.64 0.94
C LEU A 75 5.00 5.63 -0.08
N ARG A 76 5.64 6.80 -0.25
CA ARG A 76 5.27 7.75 -1.31
C ARG A 76 5.59 7.21 -2.70
N ALA A 77 6.74 6.57 -2.87
CA ALA A 77 7.14 5.98 -4.15
C ALA A 77 6.14 4.92 -4.63
N VAL A 78 5.53 4.14 -3.71
CA VAL A 78 4.48 3.17 -4.04
C VAL A 78 3.14 3.86 -4.29
N SER A 79 2.73 4.80 -3.42
CA SER A 79 1.37 5.34 -3.46
C SER A 79 1.14 6.40 -4.55
N LEU A 80 2.15 7.22 -4.88
CA LEU A 80 1.98 8.31 -5.84
C LEU A 80 1.68 7.83 -7.27
N PRO A 81 2.38 6.82 -7.84
CA PRO A 81 2.06 6.34 -9.18
C PRO A 81 0.65 5.75 -9.28
N ILE A 82 0.20 4.99 -8.28
CA ILE A 82 -1.16 4.41 -8.24
C ILE A 82 -2.22 5.52 -8.21
N ARG A 83 -1.98 6.60 -7.48
CA ARG A 83 -2.88 7.76 -7.43
C ARG A 83 -2.79 8.65 -8.66
N GLY A 84 -1.66 8.64 -9.34
CA GLY A 84 -1.41 9.46 -10.53
C GLY A 84 -1.91 8.83 -11.82
N THR A 85 -2.15 7.52 -11.85
CA THR A 85 -2.73 6.86 -13.02
C THR A 85 -4.19 7.25 -13.22
N THR A 86 -4.68 7.12 -14.45
CA THR A 86 -6.07 7.41 -14.78
C THR A 86 -6.93 6.20 -14.47
N TRP A 87 -7.91 6.40 -13.60
CA TRP A 87 -8.91 5.39 -13.25
C TRP A 87 -10.17 5.61 -14.06
N ARG A 88 -10.80 4.53 -14.53
CA ARG A 88 -11.97 4.53 -15.42
C ARG A 88 -12.93 3.42 -15.06
N LEU A 89 -14.11 3.47 -15.67
CA LEU A 89 -15.06 2.36 -15.69
C LEU A 89 -15.01 1.70 -17.06
N ASP A 90 -14.80 0.38 -17.10
CA ASP A 90 -15.08 -0.45 -18.24
C ASP A 90 -16.57 -0.83 -18.22
N PRO A 91 -17.33 -0.56 -19.26
CA PRO A 91 -18.74 -0.95 -19.34
C PRO A 91 -18.99 -2.45 -19.10
N ASN A 92 -18.04 -3.33 -19.45
CA ASN A 92 -18.14 -4.78 -19.24
C ASN A 92 -19.47 -5.39 -19.73
N GLY A 93 -20.06 -4.85 -20.79
CA GLY A 93 -21.34 -5.29 -21.31
C GLY A 93 -22.58 -4.87 -20.49
N ALA A 94 -22.42 -4.01 -19.50
CA ALA A 94 -23.52 -3.46 -18.74
C ALA A 94 -24.36 -2.47 -19.57
N PRO A 95 -25.67 -2.33 -19.33
CA PRO A 95 -26.50 -1.32 -19.97
C PRO A 95 -25.99 0.10 -19.72
N ASP A 96 -26.12 0.99 -20.71
CA ASP A 96 -25.63 2.37 -20.64
C ASP A 96 -26.19 3.15 -19.43
N GLU A 97 -27.43 2.87 -19.03
CA GLU A 97 -28.08 3.47 -17.86
C GLU A 97 -27.34 3.10 -16.57
N VAL A 98 -27.00 1.82 -16.42
CA VAL A 98 -26.25 1.27 -15.26
C VAL A 98 -24.87 1.89 -15.20
N VAL A 99 -24.15 1.88 -16.34
CA VAL A 99 -22.80 2.46 -16.44
C VAL A 99 -22.83 3.95 -16.09
N ARG A 100 -23.81 4.69 -16.60
CA ARG A 100 -23.98 6.13 -16.31
C ARG A 100 -24.24 6.39 -14.83
N HIS A 101 -25.07 5.57 -14.19
CA HIS A 101 -25.39 5.70 -12.76
C HIS A 101 -24.12 5.52 -11.91
N VAL A 102 -23.37 4.43 -12.15
CA VAL A 102 -22.12 4.13 -11.43
C VAL A 102 -21.04 5.19 -11.71
N ALA A 103 -20.91 5.62 -12.96
CA ALA A 103 -19.94 6.66 -13.36
C ALA A 103 -20.21 8.00 -12.65
N LEU A 104 -21.48 8.38 -12.52
CA LEU A 104 -21.88 9.59 -11.80
C LEU A 104 -21.53 9.51 -10.31
N ASP A 105 -21.79 8.36 -9.67
CA ASP A 105 -21.58 8.18 -8.24
C ASP A 105 -20.10 8.07 -7.87
N LEU A 106 -19.31 7.37 -8.68
CA LEU A 106 -17.87 7.26 -8.47
C LEU A 106 -17.06 8.44 -9.00
N GLY A 107 -17.67 9.27 -9.86
CA GLY A 107 -16.97 10.39 -10.51
C GLY A 107 -15.85 9.91 -11.44
N LEU A 108 -16.01 8.74 -12.08
CA LEU A 108 -15.02 8.14 -12.97
C LEU A 108 -15.46 8.27 -14.43
N PRO A 109 -14.53 8.57 -15.36
CA PRO A 109 -14.81 8.52 -16.79
C PRO A 109 -15.04 7.07 -17.24
N VAL A 110 -15.81 6.90 -18.31
CA VAL A 110 -16.13 5.59 -18.90
C VAL A 110 -15.24 5.33 -20.10
N GLN A 111 -14.65 4.16 -20.15
CA GLN A 111 -13.79 3.74 -21.25
C GLN A 111 -14.58 3.65 -22.56
N GLY A 112 -14.05 4.24 -23.62
CA GLY A 112 -14.67 4.23 -24.95
C GLY A 112 -15.87 5.17 -25.13
N TRP A 113 -16.27 5.91 -24.10
CA TRP A 113 -17.31 6.93 -24.26
C TRP A 113 -16.70 8.26 -24.69
N ALA A 114 -17.39 8.95 -25.59
CA ALA A 114 -17.07 10.33 -25.96
C ALA A 114 -17.33 11.28 -24.80
N GLU A 115 -16.62 12.43 -24.76
CA GLU A 115 -16.73 13.39 -23.65
C GLU A 115 -18.17 13.90 -23.43
N ASP A 116 -18.97 14.04 -24.49
CA ASP A 116 -20.36 14.46 -24.43
C ASP A 116 -21.29 13.42 -23.79
N LYS A 117 -20.85 12.15 -23.72
CA LYS A 117 -21.58 11.07 -23.06
C LYS A 117 -21.21 10.90 -21.59
N LEU A 118 -20.12 11.52 -21.15
CA LEU A 118 -19.70 11.43 -19.75
C LEU A 118 -20.73 12.13 -18.84
N PRO A 119 -21.00 11.57 -17.66
CA PRO A 119 -21.89 12.21 -16.70
C PRO A 119 -21.32 13.56 -16.24
N THR A 120 -22.00 14.66 -16.57
CA THR A 120 -21.61 16.02 -16.18
C THR A 120 -22.40 16.54 -14.99
N GLY A 121 -22.73 15.68 -14.05
CA GLY A 121 -23.47 16.03 -12.84
C GLY A 121 -22.60 16.74 -11.79
N ARG A 122 -23.22 17.63 -10.99
CA ARG A 122 -22.56 18.09 -9.76
C ARG A 122 -22.48 16.92 -8.80
N LEU A 123 -21.27 16.64 -8.27
CA LEU A 123 -21.10 15.72 -7.16
C LEU A 123 -21.79 16.33 -5.92
N ARG A 124 -23.04 15.92 -5.69
CA ARG A 124 -23.83 16.39 -4.54
C ARG A 124 -23.35 15.76 -3.23
N ASP A 125 -22.76 14.61 -3.34
CA ASP A 125 -22.29 13.79 -2.23
C ASP A 125 -20.81 14.02 -1.96
N ARG A 126 -20.32 13.57 -0.82
CA ARG A 126 -18.94 13.81 -0.38
C ARG A 126 -17.97 12.70 -0.79
N PHE A 127 -18.35 11.87 -1.77
CA PHE A 127 -17.43 10.88 -2.29
C PHE A 127 -16.44 11.52 -3.26
N SER A 128 -15.17 11.15 -3.12
CA SER A 128 -14.10 11.52 -4.04
C SER A 128 -13.22 10.29 -4.27
N TRP A 129 -13.09 9.88 -5.53
CA TRP A 129 -12.23 8.77 -5.91
C TRP A 129 -10.79 8.96 -5.45
N GLN A 130 -10.23 10.14 -5.62
CA GLN A 130 -8.87 10.46 -5.19
C GLN A 130 -8.69 10.40 -3.67
N GLU A 131 -9.68 10.80 -2.91
CA GLU A 131 -9.66 10.68 -1.46
C GLU A 131 -9.80 9.23 -1.02
N HIS A 132 -10.67 8.47 -1.69
CA HIS A 132 -10.80 7.02 -1.47
C HIS A 132 -9.47 6.30 -1.71
N LEU A 133 -8.81 6.51 -2.85
CA LEU A 133 -7.50 5.94 -3.16
C LEU A 133 -6.45 6.28 -2.09
N ARG A 134 -6.42 7.55 -1.67
CA ARG A 134 -5.48 7.98 -0.62
C ARG A 134 -5.67 7.20 0.68
N HIS A 135 -6.91 6.93 1.06
CA HIS A 135 -7.20 6.15 2.25
C HIS A 135 -7.04 4.65 2.02
N ALA A 136 -7.46 4.10 0.89
CA ALA A 136 -7.30 2.68 0.57
C ALA A 136 -5.83 2.26 0.62
N LEU A 137 -4.93 3.08 0.08
CA LEU A 137 -3.48 2.85 0.12
C LEU A 137 -2.87 2.85 1.53
N LEU A 138 -3.62 3.25 2.58
CA LEU A 138 -3.17 3.05 3.96
C LEU A 138 -3.09 1.57 4.33
N MET A 139 -3.73 0.67 3.56
CA MET A 139 -3.53 -0.77 3.71
C MET A 139 -2.06 -1.19 3.59
N LEU A 140 -1.27 -0.50 2.77
CA LEU A 140 0.17 -0.77 2.62
C LEU A 140 0.94 -0.47 3.91
N ARG A 141 0.50 0.54 4.66
CA ARG A 141 1.12 0.95 5.92
C ARG A 141 0.66 0.11 7.11
N TYR A 142 -0.63 -0.23 7.16
CA TYR A 142 -1.23 -0.88 8.34
C TYR A 142 -1.61 -2.34 8.12
N GLY A 143 -1.52 -2.85 6.89
CA GLY A 143 -2.01 -4.17 6.51
C GLY A 143 -3.45 -4.15 5.99
N HIS A 144 -4.27 -3.20 6.46
CA HIS A 144 -5.68 -3.08 6.06
C HIS A 144 -6.20 -1.65 6.09
N MET A 145 -7.31 -1.44 5.38
CA MET A 145 -8.12 -0.23 5.48
C MET A 145 -9.58 -0.58 5.23
N VAL A 146 -10.46 -0.11 6.09
CA VAL A 146 -11.89 -0.44 6.07
C VAL A 146 -12.71 0.81 5.81
N PHE A 147 -13.74 0.68 5.00
CA PHE A 147 -14.73 1.73 4.74
C PHE A 147 -16.12 1.22 5.01
N GLU A 148 -16.98 2.08 5.55
CA GLU A 148 -18.41 1.84 5.66
C GLU A 148 -19.12 2.52 4.48
N GLN A 149 -19.96 1.76 3.78
CA GLN A 149 -20.79 2.24 2.69
C GLN A 149 -21.98 3.02 3.24
N VAL A 150 -22.17 4.23 2.76
CA VAL A 150 -23.29 5.08 3.12
C VAL A 150 -23.98 5.57 1.85
N TYR A 151 -25.24 5.21 1.71
CA TYR A 151 -26.07 5.56 0.57
C TYR A 151 -27.05 6.71 0.88
N ARG A 152 -27.49 7.37 -0.16
CA ARG A 152 -28.60 8.32 -0.18
C ARG A 152 -29.62 7.82 -1.19
N ILE A 153 -30.87 7.87 -0.84
CA ILE A 153 -31.98 7.58 -1.77
C ILE A 153 -32.48 8.91 -2.30
N ASP A 154 -32.58 9.04 -3.61
CA ASP A 154 -33.14 10.24 -4.27
C ASP A 154 -34.68 10.22 -4.31
N ASP A 155 -35.29 11.29 -4.85
CA ASP A 155 -36.75 11.43 -4.96
C ASP A 155 -37.35 10.39 -5.93
N GLY A 156 -36.54 9.80 -6.82
CA GLY A 156 -36.93 8.73 -7.74
C GLY A 156 -36.82 7.33 -7.12
N GLY A 157 -36.33 7.21 -5.90
CA GLY A 157 -36.13 5.93 -5.21
C GLY A 157 -34.79 5.25 -5.53
N MET A 158 -33.91 5.89 -6.32
CA MET A 158 -32.58 5.36 -6.64
C MET A 158 -31.58 5.59 -5.51
N ALA A 159 -30.85 4.56 -5.18
CA ALA A 159 -29.77 4.64 -4.21
C ALA A 159 -28.49 5.18 -4.86
N HIS A 160 -27.89 6.20 -4.28
CA HIS A 160 -26.64 6.81 -4.68
C HIS A 160 -25.58 6.64 -3.60
N LEU A 161 -24.35 6.42 -3.99
CA LEU A 161 -23.23 6.37 -3.07
C LEU A 161 -22.95 7.76 -2.48
N ARG A 162 -23.34 7.96 -1.23
CA ARG A 162 -23.10 9.22 -0.53
C ARG A 162 -21.65 9.39 -0.12
N LYS A 163 -21.05 8.34 0.43
CA LYS A 163 -19.64 8.29 0.84
C LYS A 163 -19.21 6.86 1.18
N LEU A 164 -17.93 6.60 1.04
CA LEU A 164 -17.22 5.52 1.71
C LEU A 164 -16.57 6.09 2.97
N GLY A 165 -17.18 5.85 4.13
CA GLY A 165 -16.73 6.41 5.40
C GLY A 165 -15.50 5.65 5.91
N PRO A 166 -14.30 6.25 5.98
CA PRO A 166 -13.11 5.55 6.43
C PRO A 166 -13.21 5.13 7.90
N ARG A 167 -12.96 3.85 8.17
CA ARG A 167 -12.82 3.28 9.51
C ARG A 167 -11.35 3.03 9.73
N MET A 168 -10.69 4.03 10.34
CA MET A 168 -9.24 3.99 10.51
C MET A 168 -8.80 2.75 11.29
N PRO A 169 -7.69 2.09 10.92
CA PRO A 169 -7.22 0.86 11.56
C PRO A 169 -7.19 0.94 13.09
N ARG A 170 -6.80 2.08 13.65
CA ARG A 170 -6.77 2.30 15.11
C ARG A 170 -8.14 2.33 15.79
N SER A 171 -9.22 2.49 15.02
CA SER A 171 -10.57 2.47 15.57
C SER A 171 -11.17 1.05 15.64
N ILE A 172 -10.51 0.07 15.01
CA ILE A 172 -10.98 -1.31 14.94
C ILE A 172 -10.47 -2.07 16.16
N ALA A 173 -11.39 -2.61 16.94
CA ALA A 173 -11.09 -3.39 18.13
C ALA A 173 -10.99 -4.88 17.81
N LYS A 174 -11.75 -5.37 16.81
CA LYS A 174 -11.80 -6.80 16.47
C LYS A 174 -12.34 -7.02 15.06
N PHE A 175 -11.81 -8.04 14.38
CA PHE A 175 -12.40 -8.68 13.21
C PHE A 175 -13.13 -9.95 13.65
N ASN A 176 -14.42 -10.06 13.38
CA ASN A 176 -15.19 -11.28 13.60
C ASN A 176 -15.15 -12.09 12.31
N VAL A 177 -14.48 -13.24 12.37
CA VAL A 177 -14.18 -14.08 11.22
C VAL A 177 -14.92 -15.39 11.34
N ALA A 178 -15.61 -15.79 10.29
CA ALA A 178 -16.30 -17.06 10.19
C ALA A 178 -15.31 -18.23 10.11
N ARG A 179 -15.81 -19.44 10.29
CA ARG A 179 -15.00 -20.66 10.25
C ARG A 179 -14.29 -20.87 8.91
N ASP A 180 -14.90 -20.44 7.83
CA ASP A 180 -14.35 -20.51 6.46
C ASP A 180 -13.30 -19.44 6.16
N GLY A 181 -13.05 -18.51 7.10
CA GLY A 181 -12.13 -17.39 6.93
C GLY A 181 -12.79 -16.12 6.37
N GLY A 182 -14.10 -16.16 6.07
CA GLY A 182 -14.86 -14.99 5.66
C GLY A 182 -15.03 -13.99 6.79
N LEU A 183 -15.04 -12.69 6.47
CA LEU A 183 -15.35 -11.64 7.43
C LEU A 183 -16.86 -11.59 7.69
N GLU A 184 -17.28 -11.63 8.93
CA GLU A 184 -18.69 -11.45 9.32
C GLU A 184 -18.98 -9.99 9.69
N SER A 185 -18.10 -9.40 10.49
CA SER A 185 -18.24 -8.01 10.96
C SER A 185 -16.94 -7.49 11.53
N ILE A 186 -16.88 -6.17 11.74
CA ILE A 186 -15.84 -5.54 12.57
C ILE A 186 -16.46 -4.93 13.82
N GLU A 187 -15.70 -4.89 14.90
CA GLU A 187 -16.05 -4.14 16.11
C GLU A 187 -15.11 -2.92 16.21
N GLN A 188 -15.67 -1.77 16.51
CA GLN A 188 -14.85 -0.57 16.78
C GLN A 188 -14.75 -0.31 18.27
N TYR A 189 -13.71 0.40 18.69
CA TYR A 189 -13.62 0.91 20.04
C TYR A 189 -14.75 1.90 20.32
N PRO A 190 -15.31 1.92 21.54
CA PRO A 190 -16.32 2.91 21.92
C PRO A 190 -15.74 4.33 21.86
N VAL A 191 -16.59 5.30 21.50
CA VAL A 191 -16.21 6.73 21.44
C VAL A 191 -16.67 7.42 22.73
N GLY A 192 -15.82 8.27 23.31
CA GLY A 192 -16.11 9.12 24.47
C GLY A 192 -15.43 8.66 25.77
N ASP A 193 -15.66 9.39 26.85
CA ASP A 193 -15.06 9.18 28.18
C ASP A 193 -15.50 7.87 28.86
N ALA A 194 -16.41 7.13 28.25
CA ALA A 194 -16.89 5.82 28.71
C ALA A 194 -15.86 4.68 28.56
N VAL A 195 -14.65 4.97 28.10
CA VAL A 195 -13.54 4.00 27.92
C VAL A 195 -13.14 3.30 29.24
N SER A 196 -13.58 3.82 30.36
CA SER A 196 -13.20 3.35 31.70
C SER A 196 -13.97 2.14 32.22
N THR A 197 -15.04 1.71 31.55
CA THR A 197 -15.81 0.55 32.03
C THR A 197 -15.92 -0.51 30.94
N ALA A 198 -15.45 -1.72 31.25
CA ALA A 198 -15.48 -2.92 30.41
C ALA A 198 -16.91 -3.33 29.90
N ALA A 199 -17.92 -2.54 30.24
CA ALA A 199 -19.32 -2.79 29.90
C ALA A 199 -19.78 -2.06 28.59
N VAL A 200 -19.03 -1.08 28.08
CA VAL A 200 -19.44 -0.32 26.90
C VAL A 200 -18.84 -0.98 25.65
N LYS A 201 -19.63 -1.72 24.92
CA LYS A 201 -19.25 -2.26 23.61
C LYS A 201 -19.33 -1.16 22.57
N GLY A 202 -18.32 -1.10 21.70
CA GLY A 202 -18.35 -0.24 20.53
C GLY A 202 -19.35 -0.73 19.46
N PRO A 203 -19.57 0.05 18.41
CA PRO A 203 -20.44 -0.35 17.31
C PRO A 203 -19.87 -1.56 16.58
N VAL A 204 -20.78 -2.49 16.21
CA VAL A 204 -20.49 -3.64 15.34
C VAL A 204 -21.03 -3.34 13.95
N LEU A 205 -20.16 -3.42 12.96
CA LEU A 205 -20.51 -3.17 11.56
C LEU A 205 -20.48 -4.51 10.80
N PRO A 206 -21.62 -4.95 10.22
CA PRO A 206 -21.67 -6.17 9.44
C PRO A 206 -20.94 -6.01 8.10
N VAL A 207 -20.39 -7.10 7.58
CA VAL A 207 -19.61 -7.10 6.31
C VAL A 207 -20.40 -6.55 5.13
N SER A 208 -21.72 -6.75 5.10
CA SER A 208 -22.61 -6.23 4.05
C SER A 208 -22.63 -4.69 3.93
N ARG A 209 -22.02 -3.99 4.87
CA ARG A 209 -21.87 -2.53 4.84
C ARG A 209 -20.43 -2.08 4.69
N LEU A 210 -19.50 -3.02 4.46
CA LEU A 210 -18.08 -2.76 4.52
C LEU A 210 -17.39 -2.99 3.17
N VAL A 211 -16.43 -2.14 2.89
CA VAL A 211 -15.41 -2.37 1.88
C VAL A 211 -14.08 -2.51 2.60
N VAL A 212 -13.43 -3.66 2.48
CA VAL A 212 -12.22 -3.99 3.22
C VAL A 212 -11.08 -4.24 2.25
N HIS A 213 -10.12 -3.34 2.25
CA HIS A 213 -8.85 -3.52 1.56
C HIS A 213 -7.86 -4.14 2.53
N SER A 214 -7.38 -5.34 2.26
CA SER A 214 -6.39 -6.05 3.08
C SER A 214 -5.21 -6.45 2.22
N HIS A 215 -4.02 -5.98 2.58
CA HIS A 215 -2.76 -6.23 1.86
C HIS A 215 -2.15 -7.55 2.33
N GLU A 216 -1.72 -8.39 1.38
CA GLU A 216 -1.11 -9.71 1.64
C GLU A 216 -1.86 -10.53 2.69
N ARG A 217 -3.17 -10.61 2.53
CA ARG A 217 -4.03 -11.33 3.45
C ARG A 217 -3.79 -12.85 3.37
N GLU A 218 -3.47 -13.45 4.49
CA GLU A 218 -3.36 -14.90 4.64
C GLU A 218 -4.66 -15.47 5.23
N ALA A 219 -5.41 -16.22 4.44
CA ALA A 219 -6.67 -16.86 4.83
C ALA A 219 -7.63 -15.90 5.60
N GLY A 220 -7.96 -16.23 6.84
CA GLY A 220 -8.85 -15.45 7.71
C GLY A 220 -8.20 -14.25 8.42
N ASN A 221 -6.92 -13.94 8.16
CA ASN A 221 -6.25 -12.78 8.76
C ASN A 221 -6.62 -11.47 8.06
N TRP A 222 -7.74 -10.89 8.41
CA TRP A 222 -8.23 -9.63 7.84
C TRP A 222 -7.43 -8.39 8.25
N ALA A 223 -6.58 -8.48 9.27
CA ALA A 223 -5.64 -7.43 9.59
C ALA A 223 -4.55 -7.26 8.51
N GLY A 224 -4.32 -8.31 7.70
CA GLY A 224 -3.34 -8.30 6.63
C GLY A 224 -1.92 -8.10 7.11
N GLN A 225 -1.00 -7.89 6.19
CA GLN A 225 0.39 -7.63 6.48
C GLN A 225 0.82 -6.26 5.97
N SER A 226 1.45 -5.47 6.83
CA SER A 226 2.03 -4.18 6.44
C SER A 226 3.25 -4.38 5.55
N LEU A 227 3.36 -3.57 4.51
CA LEU A 227 4.57 -3.45 3.68
C LEU A 227 5.82 -3.09 4.52
N LEU A 228 5.62 -2.44 5.67
CA LEU A 228 6.71 -2.04 6.58
C LEU A 228 7.19 -3.18 7.50
N ARG A 229 6.50 -4.33 7.51
CA ARG A 229 6.86 -5.47 8.37
C ARG A 229 8.31 -5.91 8.17
N GLN A 230 8.74 -6.08 6.93
CA GLN A 230 10.10 -6.51 6.61
C GLN A 230 11.14 -5.42 6.88
N ALA A 231 10.74 -4.15 6.83
CA ALA A 231 11.63 -3.01 7.09
C ALA A 231 11.89 -2.76 8.59
N TYR A 232 11.05 -3.29 9.49
CA TYR A 232 11.06 -2.99 10.93
C TYR A 232 12.42 -3.16 11.59
N LYS A 233 13.07 -4.32 11.41
CA LYS A 233 14.38 -4.61 12.00
C LYS A 233 15.45 -3.60 11.56
N ASN A 234 15.45 -3.25 10.28
CA ASN A 234 16.41 -2.30 9.71
C ASN A 234 16.16 -0.89 10.22
N TRP A 235 14.90 -0.48 10.33
CA TRP A 235 14.53 0.80 10.92
C TRP A 235 15.00 0.92 12.38
N LEU A 236 14.76 -0.11 13.20
CA LEU A 236 15.14 -0.11 14.61
C LEU A 236 16.67 0.01 14.81
N ILE A 237 17.45 -0.73 14.01
CA ILE A 237 18.92 -0.67 14.07
C ILE A 237 19.43 0.68 13.55
N LYS A 238 18.87 1.19 12.48
CA LYS A 238 19.21 2.51 11.91
C LYS A 238 18.97 3.63 12.92
N ASP A 239 17.82 3.67 13.59
CA ASP A 239 17.52 4.70 14.62
C ASP A 239 18.57 4.69 15.73
N ARG A 240 18.96 3.49 16.18
CA ARG A 240 20.04 3.36 17.17
C ARG A 240 21.39 3.88 16.63
N LEU A 241 21.75 3.57 15.39
CA LEU A 241 23.01 4.01 14.78
C LEU A 241 23.05 5.55 14.63
N LEU A 242 21.95 6.19 14.25
CA LEU A 242 21.84 7.65 14.16
C LEU A 242 22.08 8.31 15.52
N ARG A 243 21.54 7.75 16.61
CA ARG A 243 21.75 8.25 17.96
C ARG A 243 23.21 8.10 18.40
N VAL A 244 23.83 6.94 18.11
CA VAL A 244 25.24 6.69 18.40
C VAL A 244 26.13 7.64 17.59
N GLN A 245 25.82 7.88 16.32
CA GLN A 245 26.54 8.84 15.48
C GLN A 245 26.51 10.25 16.08
N ALA A 246 25.32 10.73 16.47
CA ALA A 246 25.17 12.02 17.13
C ALA A 246 26.02 12.11 18.42
N GLN A 247 25.93 11.10 19.29
CA GLN A 247 26.75 11.04 20.52
C GLN A 247 28.25 11.01 20.22
N THR A 248 28.66 10.33 19.15
CA THR A 248 30.07 10.27 18.75
C THR A 248 30.58 11.64 18.29
N VAL A 249 29.76 12.36 17.53
CA VAL A 249 30.08 13.75 17.10
C VAL A 249 30.15 14.67 18.32
N ASP A 250 29.18 14.61 19.22
CA ASP A 250 29.14 15.46 20.42
C ASP A 250 30.35 15.21 21.33
N ARG A 251 30.74 13.94 21.53
CA ARG A 251 31.84 13.59 22.41
C ARG A 251 33.22 13.84 21.82
N ASN A 252 33.38 13.62 20.51
CA ASN A 252 34.68 13.66 19.84
C ASN A 252 34.90 14.93 19.02
N GLY A 253 33.83 15.67 18.72
CA GLY A 253 33.93 16.92 17.96
C GLY A 253 34.75 18.01 18.66
N MET A 254 34.73 18.04 19.99
CA MET A 254 35.51 19.01 20.76
C MET A 254 36.58 18.38 21.66
N GLY A 255 36.64 17.05 21.78
CA GLY A 255 37.47 16.36 22.75
C GLY A 255 37.00 16.63 24.22
N VAL A 256 37.53 15.87 25.15
CA VAL A 256 37.30 16.09 26.58
C VAL A 256 38.42 16.98 27.11
N PRO A 257 38.11 18.22 27.55
CA PRO A 257 39.13 19.09 28.15
C PRO A 257 39.70 18.43 29.42
N THR A 258 40.97 18.17 29.42
CA THR A 258 41.67 17.58 30.55
C THR A 258 42.72 18.58 31.04
N TYR A 259 42.57 19.01 32.28
CA TYR A 259 43.53 19.87 32.93
C TYR A 259 44.49 19.03 33.78
N THR A 260 45.79 19.20 33.60
CA THR A 260 46.80 18.61 34.45
C THR A 260 47.51 19.74 35.24
N THR A 261 47.55 19.65 36.55
CA THR A 261 48.19 20.64 37.42
C THR A 261 49.70 20.69 37.18
N SER A 262 50.35 21.80 37.55
CA SER A 262 51.77 21.90 37.66
C SER A 262 52.35 20.91 38.67
N GLU A 263 53.68 20.63 38.63
CA GLU A 263 54.34 19.69 39.55
C GLU A 263 54.14 20.04 41.06
N ASN A 264 53.95 21.31 41.36
CA ASN A 264 53.69 21.80 42.72
C ASN A 264 52.23 22.21 42.95
N GLY A 265 51.31 21.83 42.01
CA GLY A 265 49.93 22.22 42.05
C GLY A 265 49.16 21.56 43.18
N GLY A 266 48.51 22.36 44.02
CA GLY A 266 47.67 21.88 45.10
C GLY A 266 46.24 21.64 44.72
N LYS A 267 45.40 21.29 45.71
CA LYS A 267 43.96 21.06 45.53
C LYS A 267 43.23 22.26 44.94
N ASP A 268 43.70 23.50 45.27
CA ASP A 268 43.07 24.74 44.79
C ASP A 268 43.32 24.92 43.26
N GLU A 269 44.52 24.57 42.78
CA GLU A 269 44.85 24.61 41.35
C GLU A 269 44.04 23.57 40.58
N LEU A 270 43.85 22.37 41.14
CA LEU A 270 43.03 21.33 40.52
C LEU A 270 41.55 21.79 40.43
N ALA A 271 41.03 22.41 41.48
CA ALA A 271 39.65 22.94 41.47
C ALA A 271 39.47 24.10 40.48
N ALA A 272 40.49 24.98 40.36
CA ALA A 272 40.50 26.03 39.33
C ALA A 272 40.61 25.46 37.93
N GLY A 273 41.45 24.44 37.72
CA GLY A 273 41.63 23.74 36.47
C GLY A 273 40.35 23.00 36.01
N GLN A 274 39.62 22.39 36.95
CA GLN A 274 38.32 21.78 36.64
C GLN A 274 37.32 22.82 36.14
N LYS A 275 37.23 24.00 36.78
CA LYS A 275 36.35 25.09 36.31
C LYS A 275 36.76 25.59 34.92
N ILE A 276 38.06 25.67 34.64
CA ILE A 276 38.56 26.02 33.29
C ILE A 276 38.12 24.95 32.28
N ALA A 277 38.32 23.67 32.58
CA ALA A 277 37.94 22.58 31.69
C ALA A 277 36.43 22.55 31.42
N GLU A 278 35.60 22.77 32.44
CA GLU A 278 34.14 22.85 32.33
C GLU A 278 33.64 24.08 31.54
N SER A 279 34.41 25.15 31.55
CA SER A 279 34.06 26.43 30.89
C SER A 279 34.54 26.51 29.43
N ILE A 280 35.34 25.56 28.96
CA ILE A 280 35.83 25.55 27.58
C ILE A 280 34.65 25.43 26.62
N ARG A 281 34.53 26.43 25.75
CA ARG A 281 33.57 26.48 24.66
C ARG A 281 34.29 26.75 23.34
N ALA A 282 33.82 26.17 22.27
CA ALA A 282 34.28 26.54 20.92
C ALA A 282 33.63 27.88 20.51
N GLY A 283 34.39 28.79 19.87
CA GLY A 283 33.85 30.02 19.29
C GLY A 283 34.81 31.21 19.47
N ASP A 284 34.40 32.37 19.01
CA ASP A 284 35.23 33.62 18.96
C ASP A 284 35.72 34.13 20.30
N SER A 285 35.15 33.64 21.42
CA SER A 285 35.49 34.00 22.80
C SER A 285 36.20 32.85 23.54
N ALA A 286 36.71 31.85 22.82
CA ALA A 286 37.42 30.75 23.43
C ALA A 286 38.82 31.14 23.86
N GLY A 287 39.13 31.00 25.14
CA GLY A 287 40.46 31.26 25.69
C GLY A 287 40.57 30.77 27.11
N ALA A 288 41.70 30.21 27.50
CA ALA A 288 42.01 29.83 28.87
C ALA A 288 43.44 30.27 29.23
N ALA A 289 43.60 30.87 30.39
CA ALA A 289 44.90 31.16 31.00
C ALA A 289 45.23 30.06 32.01
N ILE A 290 46.38 29.45 31.88
CA ILE A 290 46.84 28.39 32.74
C ILE A 290 48.16 28.73 33.43
N PRO A 291 48.42 28.29 34.68
CA PRO A 291 49.68 28.49 35.34
C PRO A 291 50.88 27.85 34.62
N ASN A 292 52.07 28.36 34.90
CA ASN A 292 53.30 27.80 34.35
C ASN A 292 53.48 26.35 34.81
N GLY A 293 53.70 25.43 33.91
CA GLY A 293 53.85 24.01 34.18
C GLY A 293 52.54 23.20 34.23
N ALA A 294 51.37 23.86 34.18
CA ALA A 294 50.10 23.18 33.98
C ALA A 294 49.83 22.95 32.48
N THR A 295 49.10 21.92 32.15
CA THR A 295 48.68 21.64 30.78
C THR A 295 47.18 21.49 30.64
N LEU A 296 46.63 22.00 29.55
CA LEU A 296 45.25 21.85 29.17
C LEU A 296 45.20 21.19 27.80
N GLU A 297 44.74 19.98 27.76
CA GLU A 297 44.67 19.19 26.53
C GLU A 297 43.23 18.81 26.21
N LEU A 298 42.86 18.89 24.97
CA LEU A 298 41.61 18.29 24.47
C LEU A 298 41.89 16.82 24.14
N LYS A 299 41.57 15.92 25.08
CA LYS A 299 41.75 14.49 24.87
C LYS A 299 40.53 13.93 24.12
N GLY A 300 40.75 13.56 22.87
CA GLY A 300 39.80 12.78 22.08
C GLY A 300 40.10 11.28 22.15
N VAL A 301 39.30 10.48 21.50
CA VAL A 301 39.58 9.06 21.29
C VAL A 301 40.81 8.93 20.40
N ASN A 302 41.85 8.22 20.88
CA ASN A 302 43.02 7.91 20.07
C ASN A 302 42.63 6.89 18.98
N GLY A 303 42.71 7.27 17.72
CA GLY A 303 42.41 6.41 16.58
C GLY A 303 41.30 6.95 15.68
N GLN A 304 41.06 6.23 14.59
CA GLN A 304 39.99 6.56 13.65
C GLN A 304 38.65 6.12 14.24
N LEU A 305 37.72 7.07 14.35
CA LEU A 305 36.37 6.77 14.81
C LEU A 305 35.65 5.87 13.80
N PRO A 306 34.83 4.91 14.27
CA PRO A 306 34.04 4.11 13.38
C PRO A 306 33.12 5.00 12.51
N ASP A 307 33.17 4.76 11.22
CA ASP A 307 32.27 5.43 10.26
C ASP A 307 30.85 4.84 10.39
N ALA A 308 29.95 5.59 11.00
CA ALA A 308 28.56 5.17 11.16
C ALA A 308 27.70 5.40 9.90
N ASP A 309 28.16 6.18 8.92
CA ASP A 309 27.39 6.50 7.71
C ASP A 309 27.16 5.25 6.84
N LYS A 310 28.18 4.41 6.67
CA LYS A 310 28.07 3.17 5.88
C LYS A 310 26.99 2.21 6.38
N PRO A 311 26.94 1.83 7.68
CA PRO A 311 25.88 0.97 8.17
C PRO A 311 24.50 1.68 8.13
N ILE A 312 24.40 2.99 8.31
CA ILE A 312 23.14 3.72 8.17
C ILE A 312 22.62 3.60 6.74
N ARG A 313 23.46 3.86 5.73
CA ARG A 313 23.11 3.71 4.29
C ARG A 313 22.71 2.27 3.96
N TYR A 314 23.41 1.28 4.52
CA TYR A 314 23.05 -0.12 4.34
C TYR A 314 21.61 -0.40 4.82
N HIS A 315 21.21 0.13 5.98
CA HIS A 315 19.86 -0.05 6.49
C HIS A 315 18.82 0.72 5.67
N ASP A 316 19.16 1.90 5.13
CA ASP A 316 18.30 2.61 4.18
C ASP A 316 18.05 1.79 2.91
N GLU A 317 19.08 1.15 2.37
CA GLU A 317 18.93 0.24 1.22
C GLU A 317 18.06 -0.98 1.55
N GLN A 318 18.21 -1.56 2.75
CA GLN A 318 17.36 -2.69 3.16
C GLN A 318 15.90 -2.29 3.33
N ILE A 319 15.62 -1.08 3.84
CA ILE A 319 14.26 -0.52 3.92
C ILE A 319 13.67 -0.35 2.50
N ALA A 320 14.46 0.17 1.57
CA ALA A 320 14.02 0.30 0.18
C ALA A 320 13.79 -1.06 -0.51
N ARG A 321 14.60 -2.07 -0.21
CA ARG A 321 14.44 -3.45 -0.72
C ARG A 321 13.16 -4.11 -0.23
N ALA A 322 12.72 -3.83 0.98
CA ALA A 322 11.49 -4.38 1.54
C ALA A 322 10.24 -4.06 0.68
N VAL A 323 10.28 -3.00 -0.12
CA VAL A 323 9.21 -2.57 -1.02
C VAL A 323 9.60 -2.64 -2.49
N LEU A 324 10.65 -3.40 -2.84
CA LEU A 324 11.20 -3.49 -4.20
C LEU A 324 11.68 -2.15 -4.79
N ALA A 325 11.80 -1.11 -3.97
CA ALA A 325 12.17 0.25 -4.39
C ALA A 325 13.67 0.54 -4.26
N HIS A 326 14.51 -0.49 -4.16
CA HIS A 326 15.96 -0.32 -3.97
C HIS A 326 16.66 0.34 -5.17
N PHE A 327 16.07 0.33 -6.36
CA PHE A 327 16.58 1.05 -7.53
C PHE A 327 16.61 2.56 -7.30
N LEU A 328 15.80 3.11 -6.40
CA LEU A 328 15.82 4.52 -6.04
C LEU A 328 17.14 4.94 -5.38
N ASN A 329 17.85 4.00 -4.77
CA ASN A 329 19.14 4.21 -4.11
C ASN A 329 20.36 3.92 -5.01
N LEU A 330 20.13 3.46 -6.25
CA LEU A 330 21.22 3.13 -7.20
C LEU A 330 21.86 4.35 -7.87
N GLY A 331 21.38 5.55 -7.62
CA GLY A 331 21.78 6.79 -8.33
C GLY A 331 23.22 7.25 -8.13
N THR A 332 24.08 6.52 -7.39
CA THR A 332 25.46 6.91 -7.11
C THR A 332 26.52 5.85 -7.47
N GLN A 333 26.12 4.67 -7.89
CA GLN A 333 27.06 3.64 -8.33
C GLN A 333 26.83 3.35 -9.81
N THR A 334 27.89 3.38 -10.59
CA THR A 334 27.96 3.00 -12.01
C THR A 334 27.61 1.53 -12.22
N GLY A 335 26.39 1.15 -11.89
CA GLY A 335 25.81 -0.15 -12.13
C GLY A 335 25.02 -0.15 -13.44
N SER A 336 25.11 -1.23 -14.17
CA SER A 336 24.50 -1.44 -15.47
C SER A 336 23.08 -0.85 -15.56
N TRP A 337 22.86 0.08 -16.47
CA TRP A 337 21.56 0.66 -16.84
C TRP A 337 20.48 -0.43 -17.08
N ALA A 338 20.88 -1.58 -17.67
CA ALA A 338 20.00 -2.73 -17.89
C ALA A 338 19.47 -3.36 -16.60
N LEU A 339 20.27 -3.40 -15.52
CA LEU A 339 19.83 -3.93 -14.22
C LEU A 339 18.85 -2.96 -13.55
N GLY A 340 19.10 -1.66 -13.67
CA GLY A 340 18.19 -0.63 -13.15
C GLY A 340 16.82 -0.65 -13.83
N SER A 341 16.73 -0.88 -15.15
CA SER A 341 15.47 -0.99 -15.87
C SER A 341 14.67 -2.22 -15.44
N THR A 342 15.33 -3.39 -15.29
CA THR A 342 14.66 -4.62 -14.86
C THR A 342 14.04 -4.48 -13.46
N PHE A 343 14.73 -3.82 -12.52
CA PHE A 343 14.15 -3.57 -11.19
C PHE A 343 13.00 -2.56 -11.23
N ALA A 344 13.08 -1.56 -12.11
CA ALA A 344 11.98 -0.62 -12.32
C ALA A 344 10.74 -1.35 -12.87
N ASP A 345 10.91 -2.31 -13.77
CA ASP A 345 9.82 -3.11 -14.32
C ASP A 345 9.15 -3.98 -13.24
N PHE A 346 9.92 -4.68 -12.40
CA PHE A 346 9.35 -5.43 -11.27
C PHE A 346 8.63 -4.53 -10.28
N PHE A 347 9.18 -3.37 -9.98
CA PHE A 347 8.50 -2.41 -9.12
C PHE A 347 7.17 -1.96 -9.73
N THR A 348 7.16 -1.62 -11.02
CA THR A 348 5.95 -1.24 -11.73
C THR A 348 4.90 -2.35 -11.72
N GLN A 349 5.30 -3.60 -11.93
CA GLN A 349 4.40 -4.76 -11.83
C GLN A 349 3.81 -4.90 -10.42
N SER A 350 4.61 -4.66 -9.38
CA SER A 350 4.09 -4.69 -8.00
C SER A 350 3.07 -3.57 -7.73
N LEU A 351 3.28 -2.39 -8.31
CA LEU A 351 2.31 -1.29 -8.23
C LEU A 351 1.00 -1.62 -8.96
N GLN A 352 1.10 -2.25 -10.13
CA GLN A 352 -0.07 -2.71 -10.89
C GLN A 352 -0.87 -3.74 -10.11
N ALA A 353 -0.21 -4.70 -9.42
CA ALA A 353 -0.89 -5.67 -8.58
C ALA A 353 -1.68 -5.00 -7.45
N VAL A 354 -1.08 -4.05 -6.75
CA VAL A 354 -1.78 -3.27 -5.70
C VAL A 354 -2.96 -2.47 -6.26
N ALA A 355 -2.79 -1.85 -7.43
CA ALA A 355 -3.87 -1.12 -8.08
C ALA A 355 -5.01 -2.07 -8.50
N GLN A 356 -4.66 -3.27 -9.00
CA GLN A 356 -5.65 -4.29 -9.36
C GLN A 356 -6.44 -4.77 -8.15
N ASP A 357 -5.79 -5.03 -7.02
CA ASP A 357 -6.49 -5.39 -5.77
C ASP A 357 -7.51 -4.32 -5.35
N ILE A 358 -7.15 -3.03 -5.49
CA ILE A 358 -8.08 -1.93 -5.20
C ILE A 358 -9.25 -1.92 -6.19
N ALA A 359 -8.97 -2.12 -7.49
CA ALA A 359 -9.99 -2.17 -8.54
C ALA A 359 -10.98 -3.31 -8.30
N ASP A 360 -10.47 -4.52 -8.02
CA ASP A 360 -11.27 -5.73 -7.82
C ASP A 360 -12.15 -5.60 -6.57
N VAL A 361 -11.59 -5.17 -5.43
CA VAL A 361 -12.35 -4.96 -4.20
C VAL A 361 -13.41 -3.89 -4.39
N THR A 362 -13.10 -2.80 -5.08
CA THR A 362 -14.08 -1.73 -5.34
C THR A 362 -15.17 -2.21 -6.31
N THR A 363 -14.83 -2.98 -7.33
CA THR A 363 -15.82 -3.55 -8.25
C THR A 363 -16.77 -4.47 -7.50
N ALA A 364 -16.24 -5.44 -6.75
CA ALA A 364 -17.03 -6.48 -6.09
C ALA A 364 -17.91 -5.94 -4.95
N HIS A 365 -17.44 -4.93 -4.20
CA HIS A 365 -18.12 -4.50 -2.97
C HIS A 365 -18.70 -3.09 -3.03
N VAL A 366 -18.46 -2.32 -4.10
CA VAL A 366 -19.08 -1.00 -4.26
C VAL A 366 -19.91 -0.94 -5.51
N VAL A 367 -19.33 -1.35 -6.65
CA VAL A 367 -20.03 -1.24 -7.94
C VAL A 367 -21.14 -2.28 -8.03
N GLU A 368 -20.85 -3.54 -7.75
CA GLU A 368 -21.85 -4.61 -7.80
C GLU A 368 -22.97 -4.37 -6.78
N ASP A 369 -22.62 -4.00 -5.53
CA ASP A 369 -23.63 -3.65 -4.51
C ASP A 369 -24.55 -2.50 -4.98
N LEU A 370 -24.00 -1.46 -5.59
CA LEU A 370 -24.76 -0.32 -6.09
C LEU A 370 -25.69 -0.73 -7.25
N VAL A 371 -25.24 -1.63 -8.13
CA VAL A 371 -26.03 -2.18 -9.22
C VAL A 371 -27.13 -3.09 -8.69
N ASP A 372 -26.82 -3.98 -7.76
CA ASP A 372 -27.79 -4.91 -7.15
C ASP A 372 -28.91 -4.18 -6.45
N ILE A 373 -28.60 -3.11 -5.71
CA ILE A 373 -29.59 -2.29 -5.00
C ILE A 373 -30.56 -1.61 -5.96
N ASN A 374 -30.07 -1.10 -7.11
CA ASN A 374 -30.86 -0.28 -8.02
C ASN A 374 -31.50 -1.03 -9.19
N PHE A 375 -30.80 -2.04 -9.70
CA PHE A 375 -31.16 -2.72 -10.96
C PHE A 375 -31.39 -4.24 -10.76
N GLY A 376 -30.96 -4.78 -9.62
CA GLY A 376 -31.10 -6.18 -9.27
C GLY A 376 -29.88 -7.04 -9.63
N PRO A 377 -29.75 -8.22 -8.97
CA PRO A 377 -28.52 -9.03 -8.99
C PRO A 377 -28.27 -9.80 -10.29
N THR A 378 -29.17 -9.69 -11.28
CA THR A 378 -29.00 -10.33 -12.59
C THR A 378 -28.47 -9.39 -13.67
N VAL A 379 -28.36 -8.10 -13.35
CA VAL A 379 -27.90 -7.08 -14.27
C VAL A 379 -26.38 -7.03 -14.27
N GLN A 380 -25.77 -6.99 -15.45
CA GLN A 380 -24.32 -6.88 -15.59
C GLN A 380 -23.83 -5.55 -15.01
N ALA A 381 -22.75 -5.62 -14.22
CA ALA A 381 -22.13 -4.44 -13.61
C ALA A 381 -20.87 -4.01 -14.40
N PRO A 382 -20.59 -2.70 -14.50
CA PRO A 382 -19.32 -2.21 -15.02
C PRO A 382 -18.18 -2.54 -14.04
N ARG A 383 -16.93 -2.42 -14.51
CA ARG A 383 -15.72 -2.71 -13.71
C ARG A 383 -14.87 -1.46 -13.55
N VAL A 384 -14.25 -1.32 -12.40
CA VAL A 384 -13.21 -0.32 -12.19
C VAL A 384 -11.91 -0.81 -12.83
N VAL A 385 -11.32 0.00 -13.68
CA VAL A 385 -10.06 -0.28 -14.36
C VAL A 385 -9.15 0.95 -14.26
N PHE A 386 -7.86 0.76 -14.55
CA PHE A 386 -6.88 1.84 -14.54
C PHE A 386 -5.92 1.70 -15.72
N ASP A 387 -5.32 2.82 -16.14
CA ASP A 387 -4.29 2.82 -17.17
C ASP A 387 -2.99 2.22 -16.61
N GLU A 388 -2.22 1.58 -17.47
CA GLU A 388 -0.96 0.96 -17.09
C GLU A 388 -0.02 1.94 -16.38
N ILE A 389 0.42 1.59 -15.17
CA ILE A 389 1.32 2.42 -14.37
C ILE A 389 2.71 2.37 -14.99
N GLY A 390 3.30 3.56 -15.24
CA GLY A 390 4.63 3.67 -15.84
C GLY A 390 4.66 3.42 -17.36
N SER A 391 3.50 3.30 -18.00
CA SER A 391 3.45 3.21 -19.45
C SER A 391 4.05 4.48 -20.06
N GLN A 392 5.11 4.31 -20.81
CA GLN A 392 5.68 5.37 -21.64
C GLN A 392 4.84 5.52 -22.92
N THR A 393 3.59 5.96 -22.77
CA THR A 393 2.69 6.16 -23.92
C THR A 393 3.35 6.99 -25.03
N ALA A 394 4.16 7.99 -24.66
CA ALA A 394 4.95 8.76 -25.59
C ALA A 394 6.04 7.92 -26.29
N ALA A 395 6.71 7.00 -25.58
CA ALA A 395 7.74 6.13 -26.17
C ALA A 395 7.11 5.08 -27.07
N ILE A 396 5.95 4.52 -26.70
CA ILE A 396 5.17 3.59 -27.52
C ILE A 396 4.70 4.30 -28.80
N ALA A 397 4.19 5.53 -28.72
CA ALA A 397 3.79 6.32 -29.87
C ALA A 397 4.95 6.59 -30.82
N VAL A 398 6.15 6.90 -30.29
CA VAL A 398 7.37 7.08 -31.10
C VAL A 398 7.82 5.75 -31.71
N ALA A 399 7.77 4.64 -30.97
CA ALA A 399 8.11 3.31 -31.49
C ALA A 399 7.18 2.88 -32.62
N ILE A 400 5.86 3.05 -32.44
CA ILE A 400 4.88 2.75 -33.48
C ILE A 400 5.10 3.64 -34.71
N LYS A 401 5.33 4.95 -34.52
CA LYS A 401 5.68 5.84 -35.63
C LYS A 401 6.91 5.34 -36.37
N THR A 402 7.97 4.97 -35.66
CA THR A 402 9.21 4.47 -36.24
C THR A 402 8.99 3.17 -37.03
N LEU A 403 8.14 2.26 -36.51
CA LEU A 403 7.79 0.99 -37.17
C LEU A 403 6.92 1.20 -38.43
N VAL A 404 6.02 2.19 -38.38
CA VAL A 404 5.23 2.60 -39.55
C VAL A 404 6.11 3.27 -40.60
N ASP A 405 6.98 4.18 -40.19
CA ASP A 405 7.92 4.87 -41.09
C ASP A 405 8.94 3.88 -41.72
N ALA A 406 9.30 2.82 -40.99
CA ALA A 406 10.15 1.73 -41.49
C ALA A 406 9.42 0.68 -42.33
N GLY A 407 8.10 0.81 -42.55
CA GLY A 407 7.30 -0.13 -43.33
C GLY A 407 7.10 -1.49 -42.68
N VAL A 408 7.41 -1.65 -41.40
CA VAL A 408 7.23 -2.88 -40.61
C VAL A 408 5.79 -3.07 -40.17
N LEU A 409 5.10 -1.95 -39.86
CA LEU A 409 3.67 -1.90 -39.55
C LEU A 409 2.93 -1.06 -40.59
N THR A 410 1.80 -1.56 -41.02
CA THR A 410 0.89 -0.79 -41.89
C THR A 410 -0.25 -0.26 -41.02
N PRO A 411 -0.52 1.07 -41.05
CA PRO A 411 -1.67 1.64 -40.31
C PRO A 411 -2.97 1.01 -40.82
N ASP A 412 -3.69 0.37 -39.92
CA ASP A 412 -5.02 -0.19 -40.17
C ASP A 412 -6.01 0.27 -39.09
N GLU A 413 -7.30 0.00 -39.29
CA GLU A 413 -8.34 0.38 -38.33
C GLU A 413 -8.16 -0.29 -36.97
N GLY A 414 -7.57 -1.50 -36.93
CA GLY A 414 -7.26 -2.21 -35.68
C GLY A 414 -6.16 -1.52 -34.89
N LEU A 415 -5.09 -1.08 -35.55
CA LEU A 415 -4.01 -0.31 -34.94
C LEU A 415 -4.52 1.06 -34.46
N GLU A 416 -5.36 1.73 -35.27
CA GLU A 416 -5.95 3.02 -34.87
C GLU A 416 -6.87 2.85 -33.65
N ALA A 417 -7.72 1.82 -33.62
CA ALA A 417 -8.59 1.53 -32.50
C ALA A 417 -7.79 1.21 -31.23
N HIS A 418 -6.74 0.40 -31.36
CA HIS A 418 -5.85 0.07 -30.25
C HIS A 418 -5.12 1.29 -29.69
N MET A 419 -4.62 2.16 -30.57
CA MET A 419 -3.94 3.42 -30.17
C MET A 419 -4.89 4.40 -29.51
N ARG A 420 -6.12 4.54 -30.05
CA ARG A 420 -7.16 5.38 -29.44
C ARG A 420 -7.52 4.89 -28.05
N LEU A 421 -7.68 3.56 -27.89
CA LEU A 421 -7.96 2.94 -26.60
C LEU A 421 -6.81 3.16 -25.61
N GLY A 422 -5.58 2.89 -26.02
CA GLY A 422 -4.38 3.04 -25.16
C GLY A 422 -4.05 4.50 -24.79
N LEU A 423 -4.39 5.46 -25.66
CA LEU A 423 -4.20 6.89 -25.42
C LEU A 423 -5.43 7.56 -24.80
N GLY A 424 -6.51 6.81 -24.54
CA GLY A 424 -7.76 7.37 -24.00
C GLY A 424 -8.47 8.34 -24.94
N LEU A 425 -8.24 8.23 -26.24
CA LEU A 425 -8.90 9.05 -27.25
C LEU A 425 -10.29 8.49 -27.57
N PRO A 426 -11.26 9.34 -27.92
CA PRO A 426 -12.60 8.90 -28.29
C PRO A 426 -12.56 7.98 -29.51
N THR A 427 -13.45 6.98 -29.53
CA THR A 427 -13.63 6.10 -30.70
C THR A 427 -14.01 6.90 -31.93
N LYS A 428 -13.48 6.49 -33.09
CA LYS A 428 -13.83 7.13 -34.36
C LYS A 428 -15.33 6.95 -34.62
N THR A 429 -16.06 8.05 -34.64
CA THR A 429 -17.45 8.03 -35.11
C THR A 429 -17.43 7.87 -36.63
N ASP A 430 -18.11 6.86 -37.18
CA ASP A 430 -18.33 6.72 -38.62
C ASP A 430 -19.16 7.94 -39.12
N GLU A 431 -18.49 9.06 -39.32
CA GLU A 431 -19.01 10.12 -40.20
C GLU A 431 -18.61 9.81 -41.62
N GLY A 432 -19.42 9.03 -42.30
CA GLY A 432 -19.11 8.76 -43.69
C GLY A 432 -20.04 7.82 -44.41
N ASN A 433 -21.31 8.14 -44.51
CA ASN A 433 -22.09 7.77 -45.69
C ASN A 433 -23.33 8.68 -45.84
N GLN A 434 -23.07 9.94 -46.19
CA GLN A 434 -24.06 10.78 -46.87
C GLN A 434 -23.34 11.52 -47.98
N GLN A 435 -23.26 10.85 -49.13
CA GLN A 435 -23.29 11.46 -50.46
C GLN A 435 -24.04 10.55 -51.40
#